data_c767846709fbed80291ac9ac0ac97423
#
_entry.id   c767846709fbed80291ac9ac0ac97423
#
_cell.length_a   1.000
_cell.length_b   1.000
_cell.length_c   1.000
_cell.angle_alpha   90.00
_cell.angle_beta   90.00
_cell.angle_gamma   90.00
#
_symmetry.space_group_name_H-M   'P 1'
#
loop_
_entity.id
_entity.type
_entity.pdbx_description
1 polymer ?
#
loop_
_entity_poly.entity_id
_entity_poly.type
_entity_poly.pdbx_seq_one_letter_code
_entity_poly.pdbx_strand_id
1 'polypeptide(L)'
;MHQIVNRRLAEVATARPLVIKSATNPKTFLRNKLMKISLSEPSLKSINENLSLSNGAFVTRYPGETGRRQPVHTVYGGAHLFRADSAQRLGQVAERGLLEYAPNFVVFARAIGLPRSTELPDVLNYATGLRHRLDTDAQAVREENQPAWLAYTIYSRVQEKLKREPVEDFRIDFEDGYGNRPDTEEDGHAESAAVEVVGGMAASSLPPFIGIRIKPFTEELRQRSMRTLDIFVSTVLEKADGTLPDNFVVTLPKITTPEQVAALADLFDLLEQQNNLASGSLKMEMMIETTQSIIDDQGRINLPLLLQAARGRCIGAHFGTYDYTASCSITAAHQHMMHPACDFAKHMMQVSFGGTGIWLSDGATNIMPVAPHRAAEGTILTQEQIDENRAVVHRAWKLHYDHIQHSLTGGFYQGWDLHPAQLPTRYAAVYAFFLESLDAASERLRNFVDKAAKATLVGDVFDDAATGQGLLNYFLRAMNCGALTEEEALRLSGLTVRELRSGSFVKILKNRQSL
;
A
#
# COMPACT_ATOMS: atom_id res chain seq x y z
N MET A 1 41.69 28.43 -20.77
CA MET A 1 42.00 27.93 -19.41
C MET A 1 42.62 26.53 -19.50
N HIS A 2 43.68 26.40 -20.27
CA HIS A 2 44.33 25.12 -20.57
C HIS A 2 45.85 25.32 -20.53
N GLN A 3 46.42 25.79 -19.40
CA GLN A 3 47.87 25.98 -19.27
C GLN A 3 48.42 26.03 -17.83
N ILE A 4 47.83 25.38 -16.85
CA ILE A 4 48.37 25.33 -15.46
C ILE A 4 48.48 23.90 -14.87
N VAL A 5 48.42 22.83 -15.65
CA VAL A 5 48.54 21.46 -15.10
C VAL A 5 49.82 20.71 -15.48
N ASN A 6 50.74 21.30 -16.26
CA ASN A 6 51.95 20.62 -16.75
C ASN A 6 53.28 21.14 -16.17
N ARG A 7 53.36 21.39 -14.84
CA ARG A 7 54.64 21.83 -14.23
C ARG A 7 54.89 21.26 -12.83
N ARG A 8 54.60 19.96 -12.60
CA ARG A 8 55.02 19.25 -11.35
C ARG A 8 55.27 17.75 -11.51
N LEU A 9 55.79 17.30 -12.62
CA LEU A 9 56.21 15.88 -12.80
C LEU A 9 57.59 15.79 -13.49
N ALA A 10 58.59 16.52 -12.99
CA ALA A 10 59.95 16.37 -13.48
C ALA A 10 60.97 16.73 -12.39
N GLU A 11 60.98 16.03 -11.27
CA GLU A 11 62.09 16.04 -10.31
C GLU A 11 61.92 14.90 -9.30
N VAL A 12 62.13 13.65 -9.69
CA VAL A 12 62.66 12.59 -8.82
C VAL A 12 63.19 11.45 -9.71
N ALA A 13 64.38 11.61 -10.16
CA ALA A 13 65.18 10.52 -10.72
C ALA A 13 66.65 10.78 -10.47
N THR A 14 67.14 10.50 -9.27
CA THR A 14 68.54 10.07 -9.00
C THR A 14 68.66 9.74 -7.51
N ALA A 15 68.61 8.47 -7.17
CA ALA A 15 69.18 7.94 -5.94
C ALA A 15 69.86 6.59 -6.21
N ARG A 16 71.15 6.55 -5.92
CA ARG A 16 72.07 5.44 -6.06
C ARG A 16 71.71 4.28 -5.11
N PRO A 17 72.02 3.00 -5.43
CA PRO A 17 71.72 1.88 -4.59
C PRO A 17 72.65 1.81 -3.35
N LEU A 18 72.03 1.69 -2.17
CA LEU A 18 72.71 1.40 -0.90
C LEU A 18 72.80 -0.10 -0.70
N VAL A 19 74.07 -0.58 -0.59
CA VAL A 19 74.41 -1.95 -0.24
C VAL A 19 74.00 -2.22 1.22
N ILE A 20 73.04 -3.15 1.42
CA ILE A 20 72.65 -3.61 2.76
C ILE A 20 73.50 -4.83 3.10
N LYS A 21 74.38 -4.67 4.09
CA LYS A 21 75.06 -5.81 4.77
C LYS A 21 74.04 -6.53 5.64
N SER A 22 73.95 -7.85 5.48
CA SER A 22 73.19 -8.75 6.31
C SER A 22 73.69 -8.73 7.79
N ALA A 23 72.78 -8.48 8.71
CA ALA A 23 72.97 -8.82 10.10
C ALA A 23 71.67 -9.48 10.63
N THR A 24 71.78 -10.77 10.84
CA THR A 24 70.79 -11.66 11.48
C THR A 24 70.55 -11.24 12.92
N ASN A 25 69.33 -10.88 13.29
CA ASN A 25 68.83 -11.14 14.63
C ASN A 25 67.28 -11.19 14.64
N PRO A 26 66.66 -12.30 15.01
CA PRO A 26 65.21 -12.44 15.01
C PRO A 26 64.65 -12.06 16.39
N LYS A 27 64.23 -10.83 16.57
CA LYS A 27 63.26 -10.45 17.59
C LYS A 27 62.30 -9.49 16.95
N THR A 28 61.30 -10.05 16.27
CA THR A 28 60.16 -9.32 15.77
C THR A 28 59.30 -8.90 16.95
N PHE A 29 59.57 -7.72 17.49
CA PHE A 29 58.61 -7.03 18.35
C PHE A 29 57.48 -6.53 17.46
N LEU A 30 56.38 -7.27 17.39
CA LEU A 30 55.08 -6.76 17.04
C LEU A 30 54.72 -5.67 18.08
N ARG A 31 55.15 -4.43 17.85
CA ARG A 31 54.56 -3.27 18.51
C ARG A 31 53.12 -3.17 17.98
N ASN A 32 52.17 -3.84 18.68
CA ASN A 32 50.78 -3.42 18.65
C ASN A 32 50.79 -1.94 19.06
N LYS A 33 50.64 -1.08 18.04
CA LYS A 33 50.42 0.35 18.27
C LYS A 33 49.04 0.44 18.90
N LEU A 34 48.98 0.32 20.24
CA LEU A 34 47.74 0.56 20.97
C LEU A 34 47.21 1.91 20.52
N MET A 35 46.08 1.90 19.84
CA MET A 35 45.38 3.11 19.49
C MET A 35 45.15 3.92 20.76
N LYS A 36 45.52 5.20 20.76
CA LYS A 36 45.36 6.07 21.93
C LYS A 36 43.86 6.37 22.09
N ILE A 37 43.21 5.67 23.01
CA ILE A 37 41.83 5.92 23.42
C ILE A 37 41.90 6.84 24.66
N SER A 38 41.26 8.02 24.55
CA SER A 38 41.25 9.02 25.63
C SER A 38 40.01 8.93 26.55
N LEU A 39 38.94 8.23 26.10
CA LEU A 39 37.70 8.06 26.85
C LEU A 39 37.66 6.67 27.45
N SER A 40 37.40 6.59 28.75
CA SER A 40 37.22 5.32 29.46
C SER A 40 35.77 4.88 29.47
N GLU A 41 35.50 3.56 29.59
CA GLU A 41 34.13 3.03 29.75
C GLU A 41 33.33 3.71 30.88
N PRO A 42 33.89 3.97 32.08
CA PRO A 42 33.18 4.68 33.14
C PRO A 42 32.76 6.10 32.74
N SER A 43 33.60 6.82 31.97
CA SER A 43 33.27 8.18 31.51
C SER A 43 32.19 8.19 30.44
N LEU A 44 31.98 7.10 29.69
CA LEU A 44 30.96 6.94 28.68
C LEU A 44 29.63 6.35 29.20
N LYS A 45 29.64 5.82 30.44
CA LYS A 45 28.50 5.05 31.00
C LYS A 45 27.19 5.81 30.94
N SER A 46 27.15 7.02 31.49
CA SER A 46 25.92 7.85 31.51
C SER A 46 25.45 8.22 30.10
N ILE A 47 26.38 8.50 29.17
CA ILE A 47 26.05 8.80 27.78
C ILE A 47 25.43 7.59 27.10
N ASN A 48 26.04 6.40 27.29
CA ASN A 48 25.55 5.15 26.71
C ASN A 48 24.17 4.76 27.27
N GLU A 49 23.95 4.91 28.57
CA GLU A 49 22.65 4.65 29.20
C GLU A 49 21.56 5.56 28.67
N ASN A 50 21.79 6.86 28.56
CA ASN A 50 20.84 7.83 28.01
C ASN A 50 20.53 7.55 26.54
N LEU A 51 21.56 7.24 25.73
CA LEU A 51 21.35 6.86 24.33
C LEU A 51 20.58 5.55 24.19
N SER A 52 20.87 4.57 25.04
CA SER A 52 20.16 3.27 25.04
C SER A 52 18.66 3.45 25.33
N LEU A 53 18.33 4.26 26.35
CA LEU A 53 16.95 4.58 26.70
C LEU A 53 16.24 5.32 25.55
N SER A 54 16.88 6.36 24.99
CA SER A 54 16.32 7.13 23.87
C SER A 54 16.13 6.27 22.62
N ASN A 55 17.12 5.46 22.26
CA ASN A 55 17.05 4.55 21.12
C ASN A 55 15.97 3.47 21.33
N GLY A 56 15.83 2.94 22.55
CA GLY A 56 14.76 2.00 22.89
C GLY A 56 13.37 2.61 22.70
N ALA A 57 13.17 3.83 23.18
CA ALA A 57 11.93 4.58 23.01
C ALA A 57 11.65 4.87 21.51
N PHE A 58 12.69 5.22 20.75
CA PHE A 58 12.58 5.44 19.30
C PHE A 58 12.15 4.18 18.55
N VAL A 59 12.78 3.04 18.80
CA VAL A 59 12.43 1.76 18.14
C VAL A 59 11.01 1.32 18.48
N THR A 60 10.55 1.58 19.71
CA THR A 60 9.17 1.28 20.13
C THR A 60 8.16 2.16 19.39
N ARG A 61 8.46 3.44 19.21
CA ARG A 61 7.59 4.39 18.50
C ARG A 61 7.62 4.22 16.97
N TYR A 62 8.76 3.82 16.44
CA TYR A 62 9.01 3.66 14.99
C TYR A 62 9.50 2.24 14.69
N PRO A 63 8.62 1.24 14.80
CA PRO A 63 8.99 -0.16 14.57
C PRO A 63 9.34 -0.47 13.11
N GLY A 64 9.06 0.46 12.20
CA GLY A 64 9.22 0.26 10.76
C GLY A 64 8.06 -0.49 10.13
N GLU A 65 8.25 -0.97 8.91
CA GLU A 65 7.25 -1.77 8.20
C GLU A 65 7.11 -3.16 8.82
N THR A 66 5.87 -3.60 9.01
CA THR A 66 5.56 -4.84 9.73
C THR A 66 5.64 -6.10 8.86
N GLY A 67 5.77 -5.97 7.54
CA GLY A 67 5.71 -7.10 6.60
C GLY A 67 4.33 -7.77 6.51
N ARG A 68 3.33 -7.31 7.26
CA ARG A 68 1.95 -7.79 7.14
C ARG A 68 1.35 -7.36 5.81
N ARG A 69 0.42 -8.17 5.29
CA ARG A 69 -0.33 -7.82 4.09
C ARG A 69 -1.11 -6.52 4.34
N GLN A 70 -0.89 -5.53 3.46
CA GLN A 70 -1.72 -4.35 3.34
C GLN A 70 -2.67 -4.55 2.15
N PRO A 71 -3.98 -4.31 2.28
CA PRO A 71 -4.89 -4.38 1.14
C PRO A 71 -4.55 -3.27 0.12
N VAL A 72 -4.74 -3.57 -1.17
CA VAL A 72 -4.48 -2.57 -2.23
C VAL A 72 -5.60 -1.57 -2.39
N HIS A 73 -6.77 -1.90 -1.86
CA HIS A 73 -7.92 -1.01 -1.85
C HIS A 73 -8.83 -1.26 -0.64
N THR A 74 -9.68 -0.28 -0.37
CA THR A 74 -10.88 -0.41 0.46
C THR A 74 -12.10 -0.05 -0.39
N VAL A 75 -13.13 -0.90 -0.35
CA VAL A 75 -14.43 -0.64 -0.95
C VAL A 75 -15.41 -0.23 0.15
N TYR A 76 -16.13 0.85 -0.06
CA TYR A 76 -17.18 1.33 0.85
C TYR A 76 -18.56 1.00 0.30
N GLY A 77 -19.40 0.40 1.11
CA GLY A 77 -20.80 0.11 0.76
C GLY A 77 -21.73 0.43 1.92
N GLY A 78 -22.83 1.13 1.63
CA GLY A 78 -23.81 1.53 2.65
C GLY A 78 -24.34 0.34 3.45
N ALA A 79 -24.42 0.47 4.77
CA ALA A 79 -24.78 -0.61 5.70
C ALA A 79 -26.13 -1.28 5.36
N HIS A 80 -27.09 -0.52 4.84
CA HIS A 80 -28.41 -1.02 4.42
C HIS A 80 -28.36 -2.00 3.24
N LEU A 81 -27.26 -1.98 2.46
CA LEU A 81 -27.06 -2.83 1.27
C LEU A 81 -26.12 -4.01 1.54
N PHE A 82 -25.42 -4.00 2.66
CA PHE A 82 -24.44 -5.04 2.96
C PHE A 82 -25.09 -6.43 3.11
N ARG A 83 -24.45 -7.45 2.55
CA ARG A 83 -24.79 -8.87 2.67
C ARG A 83 -23.52 -9.68 2.79
N ALA A 84 -23.64 -10.87 3.37
CA ALA A 84 -22.53 -11.81 3.59
C ALA A 84 -21.74 -12.13 2.31
N ASP A 85 -22.37 -12.05 1.14
CA ASP A 85 -21.78 -12.31 -0.18
C ASP A 85 -21.48 -11.04 -1.00
N SER A 86 -21.48 -9.85 -0.38
CA SER A 86 -21.30 -8.57 -1.06
C SER A 86 -19.99 -8.52 -1.87
N ALA A 87 -18.89 -9.02 -1.31
CA ALA A 87 -17.60 -9.03 -2.02
C ALA A 87 -17.64 -9.84 -3.31
N GLN A 88 -18.26 -11.02 -3.30
CA GLN A 88 -18.40 -11.89 -4.47
C GLN A 88 -19.30 -11.27 -5.53
N ARG A 89 -20.41 -10.65 -5.12
CA ARG A 89 -21.31 -9.92 -6.05
C ARG A 89 -20.61 -8.76 -6.75
N LEU A 90 -19.82 -8.00 -6.01
CA LEU A 90 -19.01 -6.92 -6.59
C LEU A 90 -17.99 -7.48 -7.60
N GLY A 91 -17.36 -8.61 -7.29
CA GLY A 91 -16.47 -9.32 -8.21
C GLY A 91 -17.13 -9.75 -9.51
N GLN A 92 -18.35 -10.32 -9.42
CA GLN A 92 -19.11 -10.71 -10.60
C GLN A 92 -19.47 -9.53 -11.51
N VAL A 93 -19.80 -8.38 -10.91
CA VAL A 93 -20.08 -7.15 -11.68
C VAL A 93 -18.79 -6.65 -12.35
N ALA A 94 -17.67 -6.66 -11.62
CA ALA A 94 -16.36 -6.26 -12.14
C ALA A 94 -15.91 -7.15 -13.31
N GLU A 95 -16.00 -8.48 -13.16
CA GLU A 95 -15.63 -9.45 -14.20
C GLU A 95 -16.50 -9.27 -15.46
N ARG A 96 -17.82 -9.13 -15.28
CA ARG A 96 -18.73 -8.89 -16.40
C ARG A 96 -18.36 -7.61 -17.15
N GLY A 97 -18.14 -6.51 -16.44
CA GLY A 97 -17.73 -5.25 -17.07
C GLY A 97 -16.38 -5.37 -17.78
N LEU A 98 -15.40 -6.09 -17.20
CA LEU A 98 -14.13 -6.34 -17.87
C LEU A 98 -14.32 -7.08 -19.19
N LEU A 99 -15.09 -8.16 -19.21
CA LEU A 99 -15.33 -8.96 -20.42
C LEU A 99 -16.15 -8.23 -21.48
N GLU A 100 -17.10 -7.38 -21.07
CA GLU A 100 -17.93 -6.58 -21.98
C GLU A 100 -17.12 -5.49 -22.67
N TYR A 101 -16.35 -4.71 -21.93
CA TYR A 101 -15.64 -3.53 -22.46
C TYR A 101 -14.19 -3.80 -22.88
N ALA A 102 -13.59 -4.89 -22.42
CA ALA A 102 -12.24 -5.32 -22.79
C ALA A 102 -12.16 -6.86 -22.88
N PRO A 103 -12.70 -7.48 -23.94
CA PRO A 103 -12.80 -8.94 -24.05
C PRO A 103 -11.45 -9.66 -24.21
N ASN A 104 -10.37 -8.92 -24.37
CA ASN A 104 -9.01 -9.48 -24.44
C ASN A 104 -7.96 -8.50 -23.90
N PHE A 105 -6.76 -9.02 -23.68
CA PHE A 105 -5.66 -8.28 -23.07
C PHE A 105 -5.19 -7.07 -23.88
N VAL A 106 -5.32 -7.10 -25.21
CA VAL A 106 -4.93 -5.98 -26.09
C VAL A 106 -5.86 -4.81 -25.91
N VAL A 107 -7.18 -5.07 -25.95
CA VAL A 107 -8.19 -4.03 -25.73
C VAL A 107 -8.05 -3.43 -24.34
N PHE A 108 -7.86 -4.26 -23.32
CA PHE A 108 -7.69 -3.79 -21.94
C PHE A 108 -6.43 -2.93 -21.77
N ALA A 109 -5.29 -3.41 -22.26
CA ALA A 109 -4.02 -2.67 -22.19
C ALA A 109 -4.13 -1.28 -22.83
N ARG A 110 -4.80 -1.17 -23.98
CA ARG A 110 -5.05 0.11 -24.65
C ARG A 110 -6.03 0.99 -23.88
N ALA A 111 -7.09 0.39 -23.35
CA ALA A 111 -8.11 1.11 -22.60
C ALA A 111 -7.53 1.81 -21.36
N ILE A 112 -6.63 1.14 -20.64
CA ILE A 112 -5.97 1.70 -19.44
C ILE A 112 -4.71 2.52 -19.78
N GLY A 113 -4.26 2.51 -21.04
CA GLY A 113 -3.04 3.19 -21.49
C GLY A 113 -1.77 2.57 -20.93
N LEU A 114 -1.71 1.23 -20.88
CA LEU A 114 -0.51 0.51 -20.44
C LEU A 114 0.69 0.91 -21.32
N PRO A 115 1.89 1.14 -20.75
CA PRO A 115 3.07 1.51 -21.52
C PRO A 115 3.31 0.58 -22.72
N ARG A 116 3.61 1.16 -23.87
CA ARG A 116 3.84 0.46 -25.14
C ARG A 116 2.66 -0.37 -25.66
N SER A 117 1.43 -0.16 -25.15
CA SER A 117 0.24 -0.85 -25.63
C SER A 117 -0.09 -0.60 -27.11
N THR A 118 0.44 0.48 -27.70
CA THR A 118 0.35 0.78 -29.14
C THR A 118 1.15 -0.18 -30.03
N GLU A 119 2.11 -0.90 -29.47
CA GLU A 119 2.90 -1.92 -30.17
C GLU A 119 2.17 -3.28 -30.26
N LEU A 120 1.07 -3.43 -29.52
CA LEU A 120 0.27 -4.66 -29.54
C LEU A 120 -0.52 -4.76 -30.86
N PRO A 121 -0.79 -5.98 -31.37
CA PRO A 121 -1.44 -6.17 -32.64
C PRO A 121 -2.89 -5.67 -32.67
N ASP A 122 -3.28 -5.01 -33.77
CA ASP A 122 -4.64 -4.50 -33.98
C ASP A 122 -5.63 -5.59 -34.41
N VAL A 123 -5.14 -6.65 -35.02
CA VAL A 123 -5.96 -7.69 -35.64
C VAL A 123 -6.25 -8.80 -34.65
N LEU A 124 -7.53 -9.14 -34.47
CA LEU A 124 -8.00 -10.15 -33.51
C LEU A 124 -7.32 -11.51 -33.69
N ASN A 125 -7.07 -11.94 -34.94
CA ASN A 125 -6.40 -13.22 -35.23
C ASN A 125 -4.94 -13.25 -34.74
N TYR A 126 -4.23 -12.12 -34.85
CA TYR A 126 -2.88 -11.99 -34.30
C TYR A 126 -2.88 -12.01 -32.77
N ALA A 127 -3.85 -11.36 -32.14
CA ALA A 127 -4.03 -11.40 -30.69
C ALA A 127 -4.31 -12.82 -30.17
N THR A 128 -5.09 -13.62 -30.93
CA THR A 128 -5.38 -15.03 -30.60
C THR A 128 -4.13 -15.91 -30.72
N GLY A 129 -3.37 -15.77 -31.80
CA GLY A 129 -2.11 -16.50 -31.99
C GLY A 129 -1.06 -16.14 -30.94
N LEU A 130 -0.95 -14.87 -30.61
CA LEU A 130 -0.07 -14.38 -29.56
C LEU A 130 -0.49 -14.91 -28.19
N ARG A 131 -1.79 -14.95 -27.91
CA ARG A 131 -2.33 -15.55 -26.68
C ARG A 131 -1.93 -17.01 -26.55
N HIS A 132 -2.08 -17.80 -27.61
CA HIS A 132 -1.67 -19.22 -27.59
C HIS A 132 -0.18 -19.39 -27.26
N ARG A 133 0.70 -18.55 -27.83
CA ARG A 133 2.13 -18.54 -27.49
C ARG A 133 2.38 -18.19 -26.04
N LEU A 134 1.68 -17.19 -25.49
CA LEU A 134 1.76 -16.76 -24.09
C LEU A 134 1.27 -17.85 -23.13
N ASP A 135 0.26 -18.62 -23.51
CA ASP A 135 -0.27 -19.74 -22.73
C ASP A 135 0.71 -20.94 -22.70
N THR A 136 1.54 -21.12 -23.76
CA THR A 136 2.44 -22.27 -23.91
C THR A 136 3.89 -21.97 -23.52
N ASP A 137 4.40 -20.78 -23.83
CA ASP A 137 5.76 -20.34 -23.52
C ASP A 137 5.82 -18.83 -23.26
N ALA A 138 5.31 -18.44 -22.11
CA ALA A 138 5.29 -17.02 -21.69
C ALA A 138 6.71 -16.43 -21.57
N GLN A 139 7.72 -17.23 -21.23
CA GLN A 139 9.08 -16.75 -21.06
C GLN A 139 9.72 -16.37 -22.41
N ALA A 140 9.57 -17.19 -23.44
CA ALA A 140 10.05 -16.84 -24.78
C ALA A 140 9.36 -15.58 -25.31
N VAL A 141 8.03 -15.44 -25.10
CA VAL A 141 7.33 -14.21 -25.50
C VAL A 141 7.81 -13.00 -24.70
N ARG A 142 8.15 -13.16 -23.42
CA ARG A 142 8.70 -12.05 -22.61
C ARG A 142 10.00 -11.52 -23.19
N GLU A 143 10.87 -12.39 -23.66
CA GLU A 143 12.17 -12.02 -24.26
C GLU A 143 12.00 -11.37 -25.65
N GLU A 144 11.06 -11.85 -26.45
CA GLU A 144 10.80 -11.35 -27.81
C GLU A 144 9.89 -10.12 -27.87
N ASN A 145 8.85 -10.09 -27.02
CA ASN A 145 7.79 -9.10 -27.03
C ASN A 145 7.30 -8.81 -25.60
N GLN A 146 8.14 -8.13 -24.84
CA GLN A 146 7.85 -7.76 -23.45
C GLN A 146 6.51 -7.00 -23.26
N PRO A 147 6.08 -6.06 -24.13
CA PRO A 147 4.77 -5.44 -24.01
C PRO A 147 3.59 -6.41 -24.09
N ALA A 148 3.67 -7.41 -24.96
CA ALA A 148 2.63 -8.42 -25.07
C ALA A 148 2.57 -9.33 -23.84
N TRP A 149 3.73 -9.76 -23.35
CA TRP A 149 3.82 -10.52 -22.10
C TRP A 149 3.25 -9.74 -20.91
N LEU A 150 3.62 -8.47 -20.77
CA LEU A 150 3.14 -7.62 -19.67
C LEU A 150 1.61 -7.45 -19.72
N ALA A 151 1.07 -7.08 -20.88
CA ALA A 151 -0.36 -6.89 -21.07
C ALA A 151 -1.16 -8.17 -20.79
N TYR A 152 -0.68 -9.31 -21.28
CA TYR A 152 -1.30 -10.61 -21.06
C TYR A 152 -1.24 -11.04 -19.58
N THR A 153 -0.07 -10.92 -18.96
CA THR A 153 0.13 -11.29 -17.56
C THR A 153 -0.77 -10.48 -16.65
N ILE A 154 -0.85 -9.16 -16.86
CA ILE A 154 -1.75 -8.28 -16.10
C ILE A 154 -3.19 -8.71 -16.28
N TYR A 155 -3.66 -8.87 -17.52
CA TYR A 155 -5.05 -9.21 -17.83
C TYR A 155 -5.45 -10.55 -17.20
N SER A 156 -4.61 -11.57 -17.33
CA SER A 156 -4.86 -12.90 -16.79
C SER A 156 -4.89 -12.90 -15.26
N ARG A 157 -3.96 -12.19 -14.61
CA ARG A 157 -3.94 -12.04 -13.14
C ARG A 157 -5.13 -11.23 -12.63
N VAL A 158 -5.57 -10.21 -13.35
CA VAL A 158 -6.79 -9.46 -13.01
C VAL A 158 -8.02 -10.39 -13.06
N GLN A 159 -8.17 -11.17 -14.12
CA GLN A 159 -9.29 -12.12 -14.22
C GLN A 159 -9.28 -13.15 -13.09
N GLU A 160 -8.11 -13.71 -12.78
CA GLU A 160 -7.97 -14.66 -11.68
C GLU A 160 -8.28 -14.02 -10.32
N LYS A 161 -7.79 -12.80 -10.10
CA LYS A 161 -8.03 -12.03 -8.87
C LYS A 161 -9.52 -11.74 -8.66
N LEU A 162 -10.22 -11.30 -9.71
CA LEU A 162 -11.66 -11.02 -9.65
C LEU A 162 -12.49 -12.27 -9.32
N LYS A 163 -12.05 -13.46 -9.72
CA LYS A 163 -12.71 -14.73 -9.39
C LYS A 163 -12.43 -15.21 -7.96
N ARG A 164 -11.18 -15.08 -7.52
CA ARG A 164 -10.74 -15.67 -6.26
C ARG A 164 -10.95 -14.73 -5.07
N GLU A 165 -10.62 -13.46 -5.20
CA GLU A 165 -10.61 -12.45 -4.13
C GLU A 165 -10.83 -11.07 -4.73
N PRO A 166 -12.06 -10.77 -5.17
CA PRO A 166 -12.35 -9.53 -5.91
C PRO A 166 -12.24 -8.27 -5.05
N VAL A 167 -12.49 -8.38 -3.75
CA VAL A 167 -12.40 -7.28 -2.78
C VAL A 167 -11.44 -7.72 -1.67
N GLU A 168 -10.43 -6.91 -1.41
CA GLU A 168 -9.46 -7.17 -0.34
C GLU A 168 -9.91 -6.61 0.99
N ASP A 169 -10.57 -5.45 0.98
CA ASP A 169 -11.00 -4.76 2.18
C ASP A 169 -12.37 -4.08 1.96
N PHE A 170 -13.30 -4.29 2.89
CA PHE A 170 -14.66 -3.76 2.80
C PHE A 170 -15.01 -2.97 4.07
N ARG A 171 -15.48 -1.73 3.90
CA ARG A 171 -16.08 -0.91 4.97
C ARG A 171 -17.57 -0.83 4.80
N ILE A 172 -18.28 -1.41 5.78
CA ILE A 172 -19.72 -1.25 5.94
C ILE A 172 -19.94 0.18 6.42
N ASP A 173 -20.54 0.99 5.56
CA ASP A 173 -20.56 2.44 5.74
C ASP A 173 -21.86 2.91 6.38
N PHE A 174 -21.73 3.57 7.52
CA PHE A 174 -22.83 4.26 8.22
C PHE A 174 -22.77 5.79 8.05
N GLU A 175 -21.88 6.29 7.19
CA GLU A 175 -21.65 7.72 6.96
C GLU A 175 -22.11 8.14 5.56
N ASP A 176 -21.25 8.65 4.69
CA ASP A 176 -21.65 9.23 3.39
C ASP A 176 -22.34 8.24 2.45
N GLY A 177 -21.90 6.99 2.38
CA GLY A 177 -22.54 5.95 1.56
C GLY A 177 -23.85 5.41 2.13
N TYR A 178 -24.18 5.76 3.36
CA TYR A 178 -25.42 5.39 4.03
C TYR A 178 -26.43 6.55 4.04
N GLY A 179 -25.95 7.76 4.27
CA GLY A 179 -26.74 8.98 4.36
C GLY A 179 -27.46 9.16 5.68
N ASN A 180 -28.32 10.20 5.75
CA ASN A 180 -29.08 10.50 6.94
C ASN A 180 -30.39 9.69 6.98
N ARG A 181 -30.61 8.98 8.09
CA ARG A 181 -31.79 8.14 8.33
C ARG A 181 -32.28 8.33 9.76
N PRO A 182 -33.56 7.99 10.06
CA PRO A 182 -34.04 7.96 11.44
C PRO A 182 -33.21 7.01 12.31
N ASP A 183 -33.02 7.35 13.57
CA ASP A 183 -32.22 6.57 14.53
C ASP A 183 -32.67 5.09 14.62
N THR A 184 -33.98 4.84 14.62
CA THR A 184 -34.54 3.49 14.67
C THR A 184 -34.23 2.67 13.41
N GLU A 185 -34.14 3.30 12.24
CA GLU A 185 -33.76 2.67 11.00
C GLU A 185 -32.26 2.31 10.99
N GLU A 186 -31.42 3.22 11.49
CA GLU A 186 -29.98 2.99 11.61
C GLU A 186 -29.66 1.91 12.64
N ASP A 187 -30.38 1.84 13.77
CA ASP A 187 -30.27 0.75 14.74
C ASP A 187 -30.54 -0.61 14.08
N GLY A 188 -31.63 -0.70 13.32
CA GLY A 188 -31.97 -1.94 12.61
C GLY A 188 -30.96 -2.33 11.52
N HIS A 189 -30.37 -1.35 10.84
CA HIS A 189 -29.31 -1.63 9.86
C HIS A 189 -27.97 -1.99 10.52
N ALA A 190 -27.65 -1.43 11.69
CA ALA A 190 -26.47 -1.83 12.45
C ALA A 190 -26.58 -3.30 12.91
N GLU A 191 -27.73 -3.70 13.44
CA GLU A 191 -28.01 -5.07 13.83
C GLU A 191 -27.98 -6.01 12.62
N SER A 192 -28.70 -5.69 11.54
CA SER A 192 -28.78 -6.55 10.36
C SER A 192 -27.43 -6.71 9.65
N ALA A 193 -26.63 -5.65 9.53
CA ALA A 193 -25.29 -5.74 8.97
C ALA A 193 -24.35 -6.60 9.84
N ALA A 194 -24.47 -6.50 11.16
CA ALA A 194 -23.72 -7.36 12.09
C ALA A 194 -24.08 -8.85 11.91
N VAL A 195 -25.37 -9.17 11.78
CA VAL A 195 -25.84 -10.54 11.49
C VAL A 195 -25.29 -11.05 10.16
N GLU A 196 -25.28 -10.23 9.11
CA GLU A 196 -24.69 -10.57 7.81
C GLU A 196 -23.19 -10.83 7.91
N VAL A 197 -22.46 -10.06 8.73
CA VAL A 197 -21.03 -10.30 9.00
C VAL A 197 -20.83 -11.67 9.64
N VAL A 198 -21.61 -12.02 10.67
CA VAL A 198 -21.52 -13.34 11.31
C VAL A 198 -21.86 -14.46 10.32
N GLY A 199 -22.89 -14.27 9.48
CA GLY A 199 -23.21 -15.18 8.38
C GLY A 199 -22.03 -15.36 7.41
N GLY A 200 -21.35 -14.27 7.08
CA GLY A 200 -20.17 -14.29 6.22
C GLY A 200 -18.95 -14.96 6.86
N MET A 201 -18.75 -14.83 8.18
CA MET A 201 -17.73 -15.58 8.92
C MET A 201 -17.98 -17.09 8.81
N ALA A 202 -19.21 -17.52 9.08
CA ALA A 202 -19.61 -18.93 9.02
C ALA A 202 -19.46 -19.51 7.59
N ALA A 203 -19.79 -18.74 6.57
CA ALA A 203 -19.70 -19.13 5.17
C ALA A 203 -18.30 -18.95 4.56
N SER A 204 -17.34 -18.37 5.28
CA SER A 204 -16.02 -17.96 4.76
C SER A 204 -16.12 -17.10 3.49
N SER A 205 -17.11 -16.20 3.45
CA SER A 205 -17.41 -15.33 2.31
C SER A 205 -16.97 -13.88 2.52
N LEU A 206 -16.48 -13.52 3.71
CA LEU A 206 -15.98 -12.19 3.96
C LEU A 206 -14.65 -11.94 3.22
N PRO A 207 -14.36 -10.68 2.84
CA PRO A 207 -13.03 -10.32 2.36
C PRO A 207 -12.00 -10.45 3.48
N PRO A 208 -10.68 -10.54 3.16
CA PRO A 208 -9.61 -10.68 4.15
C PRO A 208 -9.55 -9.57 5.21
N PHE A 209 -10.04 -8.38 4.87
CA PHE A 209 -10.16 -7.22 5.75
C PHE A 209 -11.58 -6.71 5.70
N ILE A 210 -12.15 -6.45 6.86
CA ILE A 210 -13.51 -5.95 6.97
C ILE A 210 -13.61 -4.98 8.15
N GLY A 211 -14.51 -4.03 8.06
CA GLY A 211 -14.79 -3.12 9.16
C GLY A 211 -16.02 -2.27 8.92
N ILE A 212 -16.23 -1.33 9.80
CA ILE A 212 -17.30 -0.33 9.67
C ILE A 212 -16.72 1.07 9.62
N ARG A 213 -17.34 1.98 8.86
CA ARG A 213 -17.14 3.40 9.01
C ARG A 213 -18.32 3.98 9.78
N ILE A 214 -18.06 4.50 10.97
CA ILE A 214 -19.06 5.15 11.81
C ILE A 214 -19.27 6.60 11.38
N LYS A 215 -20.31 7.26 11.90
CA LYS A 215 -20.48 8.71 11.72
C LYS A 215 -19.39 9.49 12.46
N PRO A 216 -19.09 10.75 12.06
CA PRO A 216 -18.10 11.58 12.74
C PRO A 216 -18.50 11.88 14.19
N PHE A 217 -17.50 12.15 15.04
CA PHE A 217 -17.72 12.57 16.42
C PHE A 217 -17.90 14.09 16.54
N THR A 218 -18.78 14.66 15.69
CA THR A 218 -19.25 16.03 15.84
C THR A 218 -20.28 16.13 16.95
N GLU A 219 -20.59 17.36 17.37
CA GLU A 219 -21.59 17.60 18.45
C GLU A 219 -22.96 16.97 18.13
N GLU A 220 -23.35 17.02 16.86
CA GLU A 220 -24.66 16.53 16.40
C GLU A 220 -24.72 15.02 16.24
N LEU A 221 -23.58 14.37 15.86
CA LEU A 221 -23.56 12.98 15.42
C LEU A 221 -22.91 12.01 16.40
N ARG A 222 -22.12 12.50 17.38
CA ARG A 222 -21.34 11.63 18.27
C ARG A 222 -22.18 10.60 19.02
N GLN A 223 -23.34 10.98 19.55
CA GLN A 223 -24.19 10.03 20.29
C GLN A 223 -24.73 8.94 19.38
N ARG A 224 -25.16 9.32 18.18
CA ARG A 224 -25.64 8.36 17.16
C ARG A 224 -24.50 7.42 16.74
N SER A 225 -23.32 7.96 16.51
CA SER A 225 -22.14 7.20 16.12
C SER A 225 -21.71 6.17 17.17
N MET A 226 -21.66 6.57 18.44
CA MET A 226 -21.35 5.68 19.57
C MET A 226 -22.37 4.54 19.69
N ARG A 227 -23.67 4.86 19.53
CA ARG A 227 -24.74 3.89 19.59
C ARG A 227 -24.66 2.89 18.41
N THR A 228 -24.40 3.33 17.20
CA THR A 228 -24.22 2.47 16.03
C THR A 228 -23.04 1.50 16.23
N LEU A 229 -21.91 2.01 16.74
CA LEU A 229 -20.75 1.21 17.06
C LEU A 229 -21.07 0.12 18.10
N ASP A 230 -21.75 0.48 19.19
CA ASP A 230 -22.12 -0.43 20.26
C ASP A 230 -23.05 -1.54 19.74
N ILE A 231 -24.15 -1.18 19.07
CA ILE A 231 -25.10 -2.14 18.50
C ILE A 231 -24.37 -3.13 17.57
N PHE A 232 -23.54 -2.61 16.66
CA PHE A 232 -22.86 -3.46 15.67
C PHE A 232 -21.89 -4.44 16.35
N VAL A 233 -20.97 -3.93 17.19
CA VAL A 233 -19.94 -4.76 17.83
C VAL A 233 -20.55 -5.76 18.79
N SER A 234 -21.49 -5.31 19.64
CA SER A 234 -22.15 -6.20 20.61
C SER A 234 -22.96 -7.29 19.92
N THR A 235 -23.65 -6.98 18.81
CA THR A 235 -24.39 -8.00 18.01
C THR A 235 -23.45 -9.02 17.36
N VAL A 236 -22.32 -8.58 16.78
CA VAL A 236 -21.33 -9.52 16.22
C VAL A 236 -20.84 -10.47 17.30
N LEU A 237 -20.42 -9.95 18.44
CA LEU A 237 -19.87 -10.75 19.55
C LEU A 237 -20.90 -11.70 20.16
N GLU A 238 -22.15 -11.25 20.34
CA GLU A 238 -23.23 -12.11 20.84
C GLU A 238 -23.47 -13.31 19.91
N LYS A 239 -23.51 -13.06 18.59
CA LYS A 239 -23.88 -14.09 17.61
C LYS A 239 -22.72 -14.93 17.10
N ALA A 240 -21.48 -14.50 17.33
CA ALA A 240 -20.24 -15.19 16.95
C ALA A 240 -19.46 -15.71 18.18
N ASP A 241 -20.15 -15.99 19.30
CA ASP A 241 -19.56 -16.55 20.53
C ASP A 241 -18.30 -15.79 20.99
N GLY A 242 -18.38 -14.44 21.02
CA GLY A 242 -17.30 -13.56 21.47
C GLY A 242 -16.16 -13.37 20.45
N THR A 243 -16.35 -13.75 19.18
CA THR A 243 -15.32 -13.67 18.15
C THR A 243 -15.60 -12.53 17.17
N LEU A 244 -14.60 -11.69 16.93
CA LEU A 244 -14.62 -10.70 15.84
C LEU A 244 -14.10 -11.32 14.53
N PRO A 245 -14.51 -10.79 13.36
CA PRO A 245 -13.86 -11.15 12.10
C PRO A 245 -12.36 -10.88 12.13
N ASP A 246 -11.59 -11.66 11.39
CA ASP A 246 -10.18 -11.37 11.18
C ASP A 246 -9.99 -9.97 10.57
N ASN A 247 -8.97 -9.25 11.04
CA ASN A 247 -8.66 -7.90 10.58
C ASN A 247 -9.84 -6.91 10.65
N PHE A 248 -10.74 -7.07 11.63
CA PHE A 248 -11.82 -6.13 11.85
C PHE A 248 -11.31 -4.76 12.31
N VAL A 249 -11.86 -3.69 11.74
CA VAL A 249 -11.44 -2.32 12.04
C VAL A 249 -12.62 -1.34 12.01
N VAL A 250 -12.51 -0.29 12.82
CA VAL A 250 -13.48 0.82 12.84
C VAL A 250 -12.81 2.07 12.25
N THR A 251 -13.40 2.62 11.21
CA THR A 251 -12.92 3.85 10.56
C THR A 251 -13.62 5.06 11.17
N LEU A 252 -12.84 6.01 11.71
CA LEU A 252 -13.32 7.29 12.23
C LEU A 252 -13.17 8.39 11.17
N PRO A 253 -14.26 8.95 10.63
CA PRO A 253 -14.21 9.98 9.60
C PRO A 253 -14.15 11.40 10.21
N LYS A 254 -13.82 12.39 9.38
CA LYS A 254 -13.92 13.84 9.60
C LYS A 254 -13.29 14.29 10.92
N ILE A 255 -12.13 13.73 11.25
CA ILE A 255 -11.38 14.04 12.48
C ILE A 255 -10.86 15.47 12.42
N THR A 256 -11.05 16.22 13.51
CA THR A 256 -10.55 17.60 13.67
C THR A 256 -9.64 17.75 14.88
N THR A 257 -9.86 16.96 15.95
CA THR A 257 -9.09 17.06 17.19
C THR A 257 -8.65 15.68 17.71
N PRO A 258 -7.52 15.60 18.46
CA PRO A 258 -7.07 14.37 19.08
C PRO A 258 -8.07 13.76 20.09
N GLU A 259 -8.91 14.58 20.71
CA GLU A 259 -9.94 14.14 21.68
C GLU A 259 -10.98 13.22 21.02
N GLN A 260 -11.30 13.42 19.74
CA GLN A 260 -12.20 12.53 19.01
C GLN A 260 -11.59 11.13 18.85
N VAL A 261 -10.29 11.05 18.58
CA VAL A 261 -9.56 9.77 18.49
C VAL A 261 -9.44 9.12 19.86
N ALA A 262 -9.14 9.91 20.90
CA ALA A 262 -9.08 9.42 22.29
C ALA A 262 -10.44 8.87 22.74
N ALA A 263 -11.54 9.55 22.41
CA ALA A 263 -12.90 9.10 22.73
C ALA A 263 -13.21 7.74 22.07
N LEU A 264 -12.79 7.50 20.81
CA LEU A 264 -12.96 6.18 20.19
C LEU A 264 -12.13 5.11 20.90
N ALA A 265 -10.92 5.44 21.32
CA ALA A 265 -10.08 4.51 22.09
C ALA A 265 -10.70 4.20 23.47
N ASP A 266 -11.33 5.18 24.14
CA ASP A 266 -12.05 4.97 25.40
C ASP A 266 -13.29 4.08 25.19
N LEU A 267 -14.04 4.28 24.09
CA LEU A 267 -15.17 3.43 23.74
C LEU A 267 -14.72 1.98 23.47
N PHE A 268 -13.59 1.78 22.85
CA PHE A 268 -13.03 0.44 22.66
C PHE A 268 -12.67 -0.24 23.98
N ASP A 269 -12.06 0.50 24.92
CA ASP A 269 -11.78 -0.03 26.26
C ASP A 269 -13.07 -0.47 26.97
N LEU A 270 -14.16 0.32 26.86
CA LEU A 270 -15.47 -0.02 27.43
C LEU A 270 -16.11 -1.22 26.75
N LEU A 271 -16.14 -1.26 25.41
CA LEU A 271 -16.70 -2.38 24.64
C LEU A 271 -15.95 -3.67 24.89
N GLU A 272 -14.62 -3.65 24.95
CA GLU A 272 -13.79 -4.81 25.27
C GLU A 272 -14.08 -5.32 26.68
N GLN A 273 -14.19 -4.42 27.66
CA GLN A 273 -14.51 -4.80 29.04
C GLN A 273 -15.91 -5.42 29.16
N GLN A 274 -16.93 -4.80 28.55
CA GLN A 274 -18.32 -5.27 28.63
C GLN A 274 -18.55 -6.60 27.91
N ASN A 275 -17.80 -6.85 26.84
CA ASN A 275 -17.92 -8.04 26.02
C ASN A 275 -16.81 -9.10 26.29
N ASN A 276 -16.03 -8.94 27.35
CA ASN A 276 -14.95 -9.86 27.74
C ASN A 276 -13.89 -10.10 26.65
N LEU A 277 -13.62 -9.10 25.81
CA LEU A 277 -12.53 -9.14 24.84
C LEU A 277 -11.19 -8.83 25.51
N ALA A 278 -10.12 -9.35 24.93
CA ALA A 278 -8.78 -8.95 25.33
C ALA A 278 -8.54 -7.46 25.03
N SER A 279 -7.86 -6.78 25.95
CA SER A 279 -7.52 -5.36 25.74
C SER A 279 -6.73 -5.17 24.45
N GLY A 280 -7.14 -4.21 23.63
CA GLY A 280 -6.52 -3.92 22.35
C GLY A 280 -7.01 -4.78 21.18
N SER A 281 -8.08 -5.56 21.33
CA SER A 281 -8.71 -6.34 20.25
C SER A 281 -9.31 -5.44 19.18
N LEU A 282 -10.02 -4.36 19.58
CA LEU A 282 -10.60 -3.41 18.67
C LEU A 282 -9.54 -2.44 18.13
N LYS A 283 -9.53 -2.29 16.81
CA LYS A 283 -8.59 -1.43 16.08
C LYS A 283 -9.35 -0.34 15.34
N MET A 284 -8.64 0.76 15.06
CA MET A 284 -9.19 1.87 14.31
C MET A 284 -8.34 2.24 13.10
N GLU A 285 -8.98 2.89 12.16
CA GLU A 285 -8.39 3.68 11.10
C GLU A 285 -8.88 5.12 11.20
N MET A 286 -8.03 6.04 10.82
CA MET A 286 -8.34 7.47 10.83
C MET A 286 -8.52 7.98 9.40
N MET A 287 -9.56 8.78 9.15
CA MET A 287 -9.67 9.54 7.91
C MET A 287 -9.04 10.91 8.08
N ILE A 288 -8.08 11.20 7.22
CA ILE A 288 -7.40 12.50 7.15
C ILE A 288 -8.03 13.27 5.99
N GLU A 289 -9.03 14.05 6.29
CA GLU A 289 -9.88 14.69 5.29
C GLU A 289 -10.35 16.10 5.69
N THR A 290 -9.77 16.63 6.77
CA THR A 290 -9.97 18.02 7.21
C THR A 290 -8.62 18.73 7.29
N THR A 291 -8.60 20.05 7.07
CA THR A 291 -7.37 20.83 7.24
C THR A 291 -6.87 20.79 8.69
N GLN A 292 -7.79 20.71 9.67
CA GLN A 292 -7.47 20.63 11.09
C GLN A 292 -6.85 19.30 11.51
N SER A 293 -7.12 18.22 10.79
CA SER A 293 -6.43 16.95 11.05
C SER A 293 -4.92 17.02 10.72
N ILE A 294 -4.51 17.95 9.85
CA ILE A 294 -3.11 18.13 9.44
C ILE A 294 -2.42 19.16 10.32
N ILE A 295 -3.01 20.36 10.47
CA ILE A 295 -2.47 21.47 11.26
C ILE A 295 -3.56 21.93 12.23
N ASP A 296 -3.25 21.95 13.52
CA ASP A 296 -4.17 22.39 14.57
C ASP A 296 -4.27 23.92 14.67
N ASP A 297 -5.12 24.40 15.58
CA ASP A 297 -5.35 25.82 15.84
C ASP A 297 -4.15 26.56 16.46
N GLN A 298 -3.16 25.82 16.92
CA GLN A 298 -1.87 26.35 17.42
C GLN A 298 -0.78 26.37 16.34
N GLY A 299 -1.10 25.96 15.11
CA GLY A 299 -0.13 25.84 14.02
C GLY A 299 0.82 24.64 14.13
N ARG A 300 0.48 23.64 14.96
CA ARG A 300 1.29 22.41 15.12
C ARG A 300 0.78 21.33 14.16
N ILE A 301 1.69 20.44 13.74
CA ILE A 301 1.30 19.25 12.99
C ILE A 301 0.47 18.35 13.90
N ASN A 302 -0.81 18.14 13.56
CA ASN A 302 -1.77 17.43 14.40
C ASN A 302 -1.68 15.91 14.23
N LEU A 303 -1.25 15.40 13.07
CA LEU A 303 -1.20 13.98 12.75
C LEU A 303 -0.49 13.11 13.80
N PRO A 304 0.70 13.47 14.34
CA PRO A 304 1.34 12.69 15.40
C PRO A 304 0.55 12.71 16.72
N LEU A 305 -0.20 13.77 16.99
CA LEU A 305 -1.05 13.88 18.18
C LEU A 305 -2.28 12.97 18.06
N LEU A 306 -2.89 12.90 16.87
CA LEU A 306 -3.97 11.95 16.55
C LEU A 306 -3.49 10.51 16.76
N LEU A 307 -2.30 10.15 16.24
CA LEU A 307 -1.75 8.81 16.41
C LEU A 307 -1.46 8.48 17.89
N GLN A 308 -0.96 9.44 18.65
CA GLN A 308 -0.75 9.28 20.09
C GLN A 308 -2.06 9.05 20.84
N ALA A 309 -3.12 9.82 20.49
CA ALA A 309 -4.46 9.69 21.08
C ALA A 309 -5.09 8.31 20.81
N ALA A 310 -4.73 7.64 19.73
CA ALA A 310 -5.19 6.28 19.41
C ALA A 310 -4.59 5.18 20.32
N ARG A 311 -3.61 5.47 21.17
CA ARG A 311 -3.05 4.56 22.18
C ARG A 311 -2.65 3.18 21.62
N GLY A 312 -2.05 3.14 20.41
CA GLY A 312 -1.62 1.91 19.74
C GLY A 312 -2.75 1.10 19.08
N ARG A 313 -3.96 1.66 19.00
CA ARG A 313 -5.11 1.03 18.36
C ARG A 313 -5.24 1.37 16.87
N CYS A 314 -4.56 2.43 16.39
CA CYS A 314 -4.56 2.83 14.99
C CYS A 314 -3.69 1.89 14.15
N ILE A 315 -4.24 1.37 13.04
CA ILE A 315 -3.55 0.51 12.08
C ILE A 315 -3.40 1.13 10.70
N GLY A 316 -4.16 2.17 10.38
CA GLY A 316 -4.12 2.85 9.09
C GLY A 316 -4.64 4.27 9.13
N ALA A 317 -4.24 5.07 8.15
CA ALA A 317 -4.75 6.40 7.90
C ALA A 317 -5.11 6.55 6.42
N HIS A 318 -6.35 6.93 6.15
CA HIS A 318 -6.93 7.10 4.82
C HIS A 318 -7.03 8.57 4.48
N PHE A 319 -6.59 8.96 3.29
CA PHE A 319 -6.77 10.32 2.80
C PHE A 319 -8.13 10.50 2.13
N GLY A 320 -8.94 11.45 2.59
CA GLY A 320 -10.25 11.77 2.01
C GLY A 320 -10.18 12.96 1.07
N THR A 321 -9.99 12.69 -0.23
CA THR A 321 -9.74 13.69 -1.29
C THR A 321 -10.78 14.80 -1.34
N TYR A 322 -12.06 14.43 -1.32
CA TYR A 322 -13.15 15.38 -1.62
C TYR A 322 -13.50 16.26 -0.43
N ASP A 323 -13.62 15.70 0.78
CA ASP A 323 -13.81 16.47 2.00
C ASP A 323 -12.61 17.39 2.25
N TYR A 324 -11.38 16.91 2.04
CA TYR A 324 -10.19 17.74 2.21
C TYR A 324 -10.14 18.90 1.21
N THR A 325 -10.36 18.63 -0.06
CA THR A 325 -10.34 19.70 -1.07
C THR A 325 -11.49 20.68 -0.90
N ALA A 326 -12.67 20.22 -0.45
CA ALA A 326 -13.77 21.09 -0.08
C ALA A 326 -13.39 21.98 1.12
N SER A 327 -12.74 21.42 2.17
CA SER A 327 -12.27 22.21 3.32
C SER A 327 -11.18 23.23 2.95
N CYS A 328 -10.46 23.01 1.85
CA CYS A 328 -9.54 23.96 1.24
C CYS A 328 -10.23 24.99 0.32
N SER A 329 -11.57 25.02 0.26
CA SER A 329 -12.36 25.90 -0.63
C SER A 329 -12.07 25.68 -2.13
N ILE A 330 -11.65 24.48 -2.52
CA ILE A 330 -11.43 24.10 -3.92
C ILE A 330 -12.80 23.73 -4.52
N THR A 331 -13.15 24.35 -5.65
CA THR A 331 -14.45 24.11 -6.29
C THR A 331 -14.53 22.69 -6.86
N ALA A 332 -15.74 22.11 -6.88
CA ALA A 332 -15.97 20.71 -7.28
C ALA A 332 -15.34 20.31 -8.63
N ALA A 333 -15.32 21.24 -9.60
CA ALA A 333 -14.72 21.00 -10.92
C ALA A 333 -13.20 20.73 -10.88
N HIS A 334 -12.53 21.10 -9.80
CA HIS A 334 -11.07 20.96 -9.62
C HIS A 334 -10.71 19.95 -8.51
N GLN A 335 -11.69 19.31 -7.91
CA GLN A 335 -11.46 18.28 -6.88
C GLN A 335 -11.12 16.94 -7.54
N HIS A 336 -9.86 16.54 -7.47
CA HIS A 336 -9.36 15.25 -7.97
C HIS A 336 -8.10 14.81 -7.23
N MET A 337 -7.79 13.53 -7.27
CA MET A 337 -6.70 12.91 -6.51
C MET A 337 -5.31 13.50 -6.78
N MET A 338 -5.06 13.98 -8.01
CA MET A 338 -3.79 14.57 -8.42
C MET A 338 -3.71 16.08 -8.18
N HIS A 339 -4.66 16.66 -7.42
CA HIS A 339 -4.60 18.09 -7.09
C HIS A 339 -3.40 18.36 -6.16
N PRO A 340 -2.61 19.44 -6.38
CA PRO A 340 -1.43 19.74 -5.55
C PRO A 340 -1.71 19.85 -4.06
N ALA A 341 -2.90 20.33 -3.65
CA ALA A 341 -3.31 20.34 -2.24
C ALA A 341 -3.39 18.93 -1.65
N CYS A 342 -3.85 17.93 -2.44
CA CYS A 342 -3.88 16.54 -2.02
C CYS A 342 -2.45 16.00 -1.82
N ASP A 343 -1.52 16.32 -2.72
CA ASP A 343 -0.13 15.89 -2.59
C ASP A 343 0.52 16.49 -1.35
N PHE A 344 0.23 17.76 -1.03
CA PHE A 344 0.69 18.37 0.23
C PHE A 344 0.20 17.57 1.44
N ALA A 345 -1.10 17.28 1.52
CA ALA A 345 -1.68 16.53 2.64
C ALA A 345 -1.08 15.12 2.76
N LYS A 346 -0.92 14.44 1.64
CA LYS A 346 -0.30 13.10 1.56
C LYS A 346 1.16 13.12 2.02
N HIS A 347 1.96 14.11 1.63
CA HIS A 347 3.33 14.27 2.13
C HIS A 347 3.36 14.52 3.64
N MET A 348 2.42 15.32 4.17
CA MET A 348 2.30 15.51 5.61
C MET A 348 1.98 14.20 6.34
N MET A 349 1.10 13.35 5.79
CA MET A 349 0.82 12.01 6.32
C MET A 349 2.09 11.13 6.30
N GLN A 350 2.82 11.10 5.19
CA GLN A 350 4.05 10.31 5.07
C GLN A 350 5.11 10.71 6.08
N VAL A 351 5.38 12.02 6.22
CA VAL A 351 6.38 12.53 7.17
C VAL A 351 5.96 12.26 8.61
N SER A 352 4.66 12.39 8.92
CA SER A 352 4.14 12.23 10.28
C SER A 352 4.04 10.76 10.72
N PHE A 353 3.70 9.87 9.79
CA PHE A 353 3.44 8.45 10.08
C PHE A 353 4.57 7.51 9.62
N GLY A 354 5.57 8.03 8.92
CA GLY A 354 6.72 7.24 8.45
C GLY A 354 7.40 6.48 9.58
N GLY A 355 7.61 5.18 9.39
CA GLY A 355 8.23 4.29 10.37
C GLY A 355 7.34 3.85 11.54
N THR A 356 6.13 4.39 11.70
CA THR A 356 5.21 4.04 12.81
C THR A 356 4.53 2.68 12.65
N GLY A 357 4.61 2.08 11.46
CA GLY A 357 4.01 0.77 11.16
C GLY A 357 2.53 0.83 10.78
N ILE A 358 1.89 2.01 10.76
CA ILE A 358 0.53 2.16 10.22
C ILE A 358 0.54 2.25 8.70
N TRP A 359 -0.52 1.78 8.08
CA TRP A 359 -0.69 1.83 6.63
C TRP A 359 -1.24 3.18 6.18
N LEU A 360 -0.80 3.64 5.01
CA LEU A 360 -1.34 4.84 4.38
C LEU A 360 -2.14 4.45 3.14
N SER A 361 -3.35 4.99 3.04
CA SER A 361 -4.26 4.81 1.91
C SER A 361 -4.55 6.17 1.27
N ASP A 362 -4.47 6.24 -0.05
CA ASP A 362 -4.92 7.39 -0.83
C ASP A 362 -6.45 7.38 -0.97
N GLY A 363 -7.00 8.41 -1.56
CA GLY A 363 -8.43 8.59 -1.78
C GLY A 363 -9.00 7.80 -2.96
N ALA A 364 -10.08 8.31 -3.54
CA ALA A 364 -10.85 7.67 -4.59
C ALA A 364 -10.95 8.50 -5.87
N THR A 365 -11.05 7.82 -7.00
CA THR A 365 -11.47 8.44 -8.26
C THR A 365 -12.99 8.49 -8.32
N ASN A 366 -13.58 9.69 -8.45
CA ASN A 366 -15.04 9.89 -8.46
C ASN A 366 -15.67 9.74 -9.85
N ILE A 367 -14.90 9.48 -10.89
CA ILE A 367 -15.43 9.20 -12.24
C ILE A 367 -15.60 7.70 -12.39
N MET A 368 -16.87 7.27 -12.49
CA MET A 368 -17.22 5.85 -12.54
C MET A 368 -17.16 5.33 -13.97
N PRO A 369 -16.59 4.13 -14.20
CA PRO A 369 -16.61 3.46 -15.49
C PRO A 369 -17.99 2.82 -15.74
N VAL A 370 -19.01 3.66 -15.88
CA VAL A 370 -20.40 3.26 -16.09
C VAL A 370 -20.87 3.75 -17.46
N ALA A 371 -21.41 2.82 -18.24
CA ALA A 371 -21.93 3.09 -19.57
C ALA A 371 -23.17 4.00 -19.53
N PRO A 372 -23.25 5.03 -20.37
CA PRO A 372 -24.39 5.95 -20.41
C PRO A 372 -25.65 5.32 -21.01
N HIS A 373 -25.51 4.35 -21.92
CA HIS A 373 -26.65 3.73 -22.61
C HIS A 373 -26.91 2.32 -22.06
N ARG A 374 -28.17 2.02 -21.81
CA ARG A 374 -28.67 0.69 -21.46
C ARG A 374 -29.81 0.32 -22.38
N ALA A 375 -29.79 -0.91 -22.88
CA ALA A 375 -30.90 -1.42 -23.68
C ALA A 375 -32.15 -1.56 -22.80
N ALA A 376 -33.27 -1.05 -23.24
CA ALA A 376 -34.56 -1.35 -22.64
C ALA A 376 -34.93 -2.81 -22.96
N GLU A 377 -35.86 -3.38 -22.19
CA GLU A 377 -36.33 -4.74 -22.41
C GLU A 377 -36.87 -4.90 -23.86
N GLY A 378 -36.37 -5.92 -24.55
CA GLY A 378 -36.75 -6.21 -25.95
C GLY A 378 -36.07 -5.31 -26.98
N THR A 379 -35.13 -4.43 -26.60
CA THR A 379 -34.38 -3.59 -27.55
C THR A 379 -32.88 -3.94 -27.54
N ILE A 380 -32.18 -3.52 -28.59
CA ILE A 380 -30.71 -3.60 -28.69
C ILE A 380 -30.14 -2.18 -28.84
N LEU A 381 -28.95 -1.95 -28.35
CA LEU A 381 -28.23 -0.69 -28.56
C LEU A 381 -27.81 -0.55 -30.02
N THR A 382 -27.79 0.68 -30.53
CA THR A 382 -27.17 0.99 -31.82
C THR A 382 -25.66 0.86 -31.73
N GLN A 383 -24.97 0.73 -32.86
CA GLN A 383 -23.50 0.67 -32.87
C GLN A 383 -22.87 1.94 -32.27
N GLU A 384 -23.45 3.11 -32.52
CA GLU A 384 -23.01 4.39 -31.97
C GLU A 384 -23.09 4.39 -30.42
N GLN A 385 -24.19 3.87 -29.86
CA GLN A 385 -24.37 3.75 -28.41
C GLN A 385 -23.36 2.76 -27.78
N ILE A 386 -23.09 1.65 -28.48
CA ILE A 386 -22.08 0.67 -28.04
C ILE A 386 -20.69 1.31 -28.04
N ASP A 387 -20.34 2.06 -29.07
CA ASP A 387 -19.05 2.71 -29.19
C ASP A 387 -18.89 3.85 -28.19
N GLU A 388 -19.96 4.61 -27.91
CA GLU A 388 -19.97 5.64 -26.86
C GLU A 388 -19.81 5.01 -25.48
N ASN A 389 -20.54 3.93 -25.15
CA ASN A 389 -20.41 3.18 -23.92
C ASN A 389 -18.95 2.76 -23.69
N ARG A 390 -18.33 2.16 -24.71
CA ARG A 390 -16.95 1.73 -24.66
C ARG A 390 -16.00 2.92 -24.42
N ALA A 391 -16.18 4.00 -25.14
CA ALA A 391 -15.36 5.19 -25.02
C ALA A 391 -15.45 5.83 -23.64
N VAL A 392 -16.64 5.89 -23.04
CA VAL A 392 -16.86 6.43 -21.68
C VAL A 392 -16.17 5.54 -20.64
N VAL A 393 -16.39 4.23 -20.71
CA VAL A 393 -15.79 3.28 -19.76
C VAL A 393 -14.26 3.29 -19.85
N HIS A 394 -13.70 3.28 -21.06
CA HIS A 394 -12.25 3.31 -21.26
C HIS A 394 -11.62 4.61 -20.75
N ARG A 395 -12.25 5.78 -20.96
CA ARG A 395 -11.76 7.05 -20.39
C ARG A 395 -11.74 7.02 -18.86
N ALA A 396 -12.80 6.49 -18.24
CA ALA A 396 -12.86 6.37 -16.79
C ALA A 396 -11.82 5.38 -16.24
N TRP A 397 -11.60 4.25 -16.94
CA TRP A 397 -10.53 3.30 -16.59
C TRP A 397 -9.14 3.93 -16.70
N LYS A 398 -8.89 4.68 -17.80
CA LYS A 398 -7.61 5.36 -17.99
C LYS A 398 -7.35 6.38 -16.87
N LEU A 399 -8.33 7.21 -16.55
CA LEU A 399 -8.22 8.18 -15.45
C LEU A 399 -7.94 7.49 -14.12
N HIS A 400 -8.67 6.41 -13.82
CA HIS A 400 -8.48 5.65 -12.59
C HIS A 400 -7.09 5.00 -12.53
N TYR A 401 -6.62 4.43 -13.65
CA TYR A 401 -5.26 3.91 -13.78
C TYR A 401 -4.20 4.98 -13.46
N ASP A 402 -4.33 6.17 -14.05
CA ASP A 402 -3.38 7.27 -13.85
C ASP A 402 -3.37 7.75 -12.40
N HIS A 403 -4.53 7.85 -11.76
CA HIS A 403 -4.65 8.19 -10.35
C HIS A 403 -3.95 7.16 -9.46
N ILE A 404 -4.13 5.86 -9.73
CA ILE A 404 -3.47 4.80 -8.96
C ILE A 404 -1.96 4.82 -9.18
N GLN A 405 -1.49 5.03 -10.42
CA GLN A 405 -0.06 5.15 -10.70
C GLN A 405 0.57 6.34 -9.97
N HIS A 406 -0.14 7.47 -9.91
CA HIS A 406 0.28 8.62 -9.12
C HIS A 406 0.39 8.27 -7.62
N SER A 407 -0.61 7.59 -7.05
CA SER A 407 -0.60 7.13 -5.67
C SER A 407 0.59 6.21 -5.37
N LEU A 408 0.78 5.18 -6.20
CA LEU A 408 1.86 4.19 -6.05
C LEU A 408 3.25 4.84 -6.15
N THR A 409 3.44 5.74 -7.12
CA THR A 409 4.68 6.52 -7.27
C THR A 409 4.91 7.42 -6.06
N GLY A 410 3.85 7.97 -5.48
CA GLY A 410 3.87 8.73 -4.24
C GLY A 410 4.04 7.88 -2.97
N GLY A 411 4.14 6.54 -3.07
CA GLY A 411 4.32 5.65 -1.90
C GLY A 411 3.03 5.27 -1.18
N PHE A 412 1.86 5.50 -1.79
CA PHE A 412 0.56 5.05 -1.29
C PHE A 412 0.15 3.77 -2.02
N TYR A 413 0.20 2.64 -1.32
CA TYR A 413 -0.04 1.31 -1.90
C TYR A 413 -1.48 0.83 -1.74
N GLN A 414 -2.33 1.61 -1.12
CA GLN A 414 -3.76 1.40 -0.94
C GLN A 414 -4.53 2.65 -1.38
N GLY A 415 -5.77 2.48 -1.79
CA GLY A 415 -6.69 3.58 -2.12
C GLY A 415 -8.13 3.11 -2.02
N TRP A 416 -9.08 3.94 -2.46
CA TRP A 416 -10.50 3.59 -2.44
C TRP A 416 -11.02 3.29 -3.83
N ASP A 417 -11.93 2.31 -3.89
CA ASP A 417 -12.73 2.05 -5.06
C ASP A 417 -14.22 2.22 -4.70
N LEU A 418 -14.89 3.10 -5.45
CA LEU A 418 -16.27 3.50 -5.18
C LEU A 418 -17.29 2.67 -5.97
N HIS A 419 -16.83 1.91 -6.98
CA HIS A 419 -17.70 1.14 -7.86
C HIS A 419 -16.99 -0.15 -8.31
N PRO A 420 -17.67 -1.29 -8.40
CA PRO A 420 -17.05 -2.56 -8.80
C PRO A 420 -16.38 -2.51 -10.18
N ALA A 421 -16.86 -1.68 -11.12
CA ALA A 421 -16.22 -1.52 -12.43
C ALA A 421 -14.82 -0.86 -12.37
N GLN A 422 -14.38 -0.34 -11.21
CA GLN A 422 -13.02 0.16 -10.98
C GLN A 422 -12.03 -0.95 -10.61
N LEU A 423 -12.51 -2.08 -10.07
CA LEU A 423 -11.67 -3.17 -9.59
C LEU A 423 -10.69 -3.72 -10.64
N PRO A 424 -11.10 -3.95 -11.91
CA PRO A 424 -10.15 -4.40 -12.93
C PRO A 424 -8.97 -3.46 -13.10
N THR A 425 -9.24 -2.16 -13.09
CA THR A 425 -8.21 -1.12 -13.26
C THR A 425 -7.33 -0.99 -12.01
N ARG A 426 -7.91 -1.12 -10.81
CA ARG A 426 -7.16 -1.14 -9.55
C ARG A 426 -6.06 -2.20 -9.60
N TYR A 427 -6.45 -3.44 -9.86
CA TYR A 427 -5.49 -4.54 -9.91
C TYR A 427 -4.52 -4.41 -11.06
N ALA A 428 -4.98 -3.98 -12.23
CA ALA A 428 -4.10 -3.77 -13.38
C ALA A 428 -3.01 -2.72 -13.10
N ALA A 429 -3.37 -1.60 -12.47
CA ALA A 429 -2.42 -0.54 -12.14
C ALA A 429 -1.38 -1.01 -11.10
N VAL A 430 -1.82 -1.72 -10.07
CA VAL A 430 -0.91 -2.29 -9.06
C VAL A 430 0.02 -3.32 -9.68
N TYR A 431 -0.49 -4.22 -10.51
CA TYR A 431 0.34 -5.24 -11.17
C TYR A 431 1.32 -4.63 -12.16
N ALA A 432 0.89 -3.65 -12.95
CA ALA A 432 1.76 -2.92 -13.88
C ALA A 432 2.93 -2.27 -13.13
N PHE A 433 2.67 -1.55 -12.06
CA PHE A 433 3.69 -0.87 -11.25
C PHE A 433 4.82 -1.82 -10.81
N PHE A 434 4.45 -3.02 -10.33
CA PHE A 434 5.45 -3.99 -9.90
C PHE A 434 6.07 -4.75 -11.08
N LEU A 435 5.33 -5.15 -12.10
CA LEU A 435 5.85 -5.96 -13.19
C LEU A 435 6.74 -5.18 -14.17
N GLU A 436 6.50 -3.90 -14.37
CA GLU A 436 7.33 -3.05 -15.25
C GLU A 436 8.76 -2.87 -14.73
N SER A 437 8.94 -2.75 -13.42
CA SER A 437 10.25 -2.53 -12.79
C SER A 437 10.91 -3.82 -12.27
N LEU A 438 10.28 -4.99 -12.51
CA LEU A 438 10.65 -6.26 -11.88
C LEU A 438 12.08 -6.70 -12.19
N ASP A 439 12.52 -6.60 -13.44
CA ASP A 439 13.84 -7.05 -13.85
C ASP A 439 14.95 -6.22 -13.21
N ALA A 440 14.80 -4.89 -13.26
CA ALA A 440 15.74 -3.97 -12.64
C ALA A 440 15.81 -4.14 -11.11
N ALA A 441 14.66 -4.29 -10.45
CA ALA A 441 14.61 -4.54 -9.01
C ALA A 441 15.25 -5.88 -8.63
N SER A 442 15.02 -6.92 -9.44
CA SER A 442 15.59 -8.25 -9.24
C SER A 442 17.11 -8.25 -9.36
N GLU A 443 17.64 -7.64 -10.40
CA GLU A 443 19.09 -7.54 -10.64
C GLU A 443 19.77 -6.73 -9.51
N ARG A 444 19.20 -5.59 -9.15
CA ARG A 444 19.74 -4.74 -8.08
C ARG A 444 19.77 -5.49 -6.75
N LEU A 445 18.67 -6.16 -6.37
CA LEU A 445 18.61 -6.89 -5.09
C LEU A 445 19.62 -8.04 -5.06
N ARG A 446 19.72 -8.86 -6.12
CA ARG A 446 20.70 -9.94 -6.21
C ARG A 446 22.13 -9.42 -6.08
N ASN A 447 22.49 -8.42 -6.88
CA ASN A 447 23.83 -7.82 -6.85
C ASN A 447 24.17 -7.27 -5.46
N PHE A 448 23.20 -6.68 -4.78
CA PHE A 448 23.39 -6.13 -3.44
C PHE A 448 23.62 -7.22 -2.39
N VAL A 449 22.83 -8.27 -2.46
CA VAL A 449 22.93 -9.44 -1.55
C VAL A 449 24.25 -10.18 -1.78
N ASP A 450 24.65 -10.41 -3.03
CA ASP A 450 25.89 -11.12 -3.39
C ASP A 450 27.15 -10.37 -2.98
N LYS A 451 27.12 -9.05 -3.01
CA LYS A 451 28.23 -8.20 -2.56
C LYS A 451 28.21 -7.91 -1.06
N ALA A 452 27.40 -8.65 -0.28
CA ALA A 452 27.34 -8.56 1.18
C ALA A 452 27.17 -7.14 1.72
N ALA A 453 26.26 -6.39 1.10
CA ALA A 453 25.89 -5.02 1.50
C ALA A 453 27.02 -3.99 1.43
N LYS A 454 27.98 -4.18 0.61
CA LYS A 454 28.89 -3.09 0.23
C LYS A 454 28.14 -2.17 -0.71
N ALA A 455 28.37 -0.85 -0.56
CA ALA A 455 27.91 0.12 -1.55
C ALA A 455 28.34 -0.34 -2.95
N THR A 456 27.40 -0.41 -3.86
CA THR A 456 27.67 -0.97 -5.19
C THR A 456 27.05 -0.09 -6.28
N LEU A 457 27.73 -0.05 -7.42
CA LEU A 457 27.20 0.55 -8.64
C LEU A 457 26.67 -0.57 -9.53
N VAL A 458 25.40 -0.48 -9.93
CA VAL A 458 24.77 -1.36 -10.89
C VAL A 458 24.36 -0.53 -12.10
N GLY A 459 25.10 -0.66 -13.20
CA GLY A 459 24.96 0.26 -14.34
C GLY A 459 25.33 1.68 -13.93
N ASP A 460 24.41 2.61 -14.08
CA ASP A 460 24.50 4.03 -13.68
C ASP A 460 23.82 4.33 -12.32
N VAL A 461 23.32 3.30 -11.62
CA VAL A 461 22.61 3.43 -10.34
C VAL A 461 23.53 3.00 -9.19
N PHE A 462 23.62 3.87 -8.18
CA PHE A 462 24.33 3.58 -6.92
C PHE A 462 23.38 3.07 -5.85
N ASP A 463 23.65 1.87 -5.31
CA ASP A 463 22.85 1.24 -4.25
C ASP A 463 23.61 1.21 -2.92
N ASP A 464 22.91 1.57 -1.83
CA ASP A 464 23.39 1.51 -0.46
C ASP A 464 22.45 0.64 0.44
N ALA A 465 22.74 0.57 1.74
CA ALA A 465 21.96 -0.27 2.67
C ALA A 465 20.48 0.16 2.79
N ALA A 466 20.17 1.44 2.62
CA ALA A 466 18.79 1.94 2.64
C ALA A 466 18.03 1.46 1.40
N THR A 467 18.70 1.46 0.25
CA THR A 467 18.17 0.93 -1.01
C THR A 467 17.88 -0.58 -0.90
N GLY A 468 18.75 -1.35 -0.22
CA GLY A 468 18.53 -2.78 0.00
C GLY A 468 17.22 -3.08 0.74
N GLN A 469 16.86 -2.29 1.75
CA GLN A 469 15.57 -2.41 2.44
C GLN A 469 14.40 -2.04 1.52
N GLY A 470 14.54 -0.99 0.72
CA GLY A 470 13.52 -0.60 -0.26
C GLY A 470 13.26 -1.69 -1.30
N LEU A 471 14.31 -2.35 -1.80
CA LEU A 471 14.19 -3.47 -2.73
C LEU A 471 13.52 -4.70 -2.08
N LEU A 472 13.86 -5.01 -0.82
CA LEU A 472 13.18 -6.08 -0.08
C LEU A 472 11.68 -5.78 0.07
N ASN A 473 11.33 -4.56 0.44
CA ASN A 473 9.95 -4.11 0.60
C ASN A 473 9.17 -4.18 -0.73
N TYR A 474 9.82 -3.87 -1.85
CA TYR A 474 9.24 -4.04 -3.18
C TYR A 474 8.76 -5.48 -3.42
N PHE A 475 9.59 -6.49 -3.16
CA PHE A 475 9.21 -7.90 -3.33
C PHE A 475 8.10 -8.32 -2.37
N LEU A 476 8.17 -7.91 -1.11
CA LEU A 476 7.13 -8.19 -0.11
C LEU A 476 5.78 -7.60 -0.52
N ARG A 477 5.75 -6.36 -1.01
CA ARG A 477 4.52 -5.70 -1.48
C ARG A 477 3.99 -6.34 -2.75
N ALA A 478 4.86 -6.66 -3.72
CA ALA A 478 4.48 -7.33 -4.95
C ALA A 478 3.84 -8.71 -4.70
N MET A 479 4.34 -9.45 -3.72
CA MET A 479 3.74 -10.72 -3.28
C MET A 479 2.40 -10.50 -2.57
N ASN A 480 2.34 -9.56 -1.64
CA ASN A 480 1.16 -9.31 -0.83
C ASN A 480 -0.06 -8.88 -1.67
N CYS A 481 0.17 -8.12 -2.74
CA CYS A 481 -0.90 -7.70 -3.67
C CYS A 481 -1.21 -8.73 -4.76
N GLY A 482 -0.43 -9.80 -4.89
CA GLY A 482 -0.59 -10.83 -5.92
C GLY A 482 0.03 -10.48 -7.28
N ALA A 483 0.84 -9.42 -7.37
CA ALA A 483 1.62 -9.11 -8.57
C ALA A 483 2.73 -10.14 -8.83
N LEU A 484 3.23 -10.81 -7.80
CA LEU A 484 4.17 -11.92 -7.88
C LEU A 484 3.67 -13.09 -7.03
N THR A 485 3.91 -14.31 -7.50
CA THR A 485 3.80 -15.50 -6.64
C THR A 485 5.01 -15.58 -5.71
N GLU A 486 4.90 -16.34 -4.62
CA GLU A 486 6.05 -16.59 -3.73
C GLU A 486 7.22 -17.23 -4.50
N GLU A 487 6.93 -18.19 -5.38
CA GLU A 487 7.93 -18.88 -6.21
C GLU A 487 8.65 -17.90 -7.15
N GLU A 488 7.90 -17.03 -7.83
CA GLU A 488 8.49 -15.98 -8.69
C GLU A 488 9.39 -15.04 -7.88
N ALA A 489 8.93 -14.58 -6.72
CA ALA A 489 9.70 -13.68 -5.87
C ALA A 489 11.00 -14.31 -5.37
N LEU A 490 10.97 -15.57 -4.93
CA LEU A 490 12.17 -16.29 -4.50
C LEU A 490 13.17 -16.46 -5.65
N ARG A 491 12.69 -16.93 -6.81
CA ARG A 491 13.53 -17.14 -8.00
C ARG A 491 14.18 -15.84 -8.48
N LEU A 492 13.44 -14.74 -8.44
CA LEU A 492 13.88 -13.45 -8.96
C LEU A 492 14.76 -12.66 -7.98
N SER A 493 14.48 -12.73 -6.69
CA SER A 493 15.26 -12.02 -5.66
C SER A 493 16.55 -12.74 -5.27
N GLY A 494 16.64 -14.06 -5.46
CA GLY A 494 17.73 -14.88 -4.95
C GLY A 494 17.72 -15.03 -3.42
N LEU A 495 16.60 -14.72 -2.77
CA LEU A 495 16.40 -14.88 -1.33
C LEU A 495 15.71 -16.20 -1.02
N THR A 496 15.94 -16.73 0.18
CA THR A 496 15.15 -17.83 0.72
C THR A 496 13.83 -17.34 1.29
N VAL A 497 12.85 -18.22 1.47
CA VAL A 497 11.55 -17.91 2.12
C VAL A 497 11.77 -17.25 3.48
N ARG A 498 12.70 -17.80 4.27
CA ARG A 498 13.02 -17.28 5.61
C ARG A 498 13.60 -15.86 5.56
N GLU A 499 14.48 -15.58 4.61
CA GLU A 499 15.06 -14.26 4.42
C GLU A 499 14.00 -13.25 4.00
N LEU A 500 13.19 -13.59 2.98
CA LEU A 500 12.14 -12.72 2.48
C LEU A 500 11.14 -12.37 3.58
N ARG A 501 10.64 -13.38 4.31
CA ARG A 501 9.68 -13.18 5.41
C ARG A 501 10.28 -12.51 6.65
N SER A 502 11.61 -12.40 6.76
CA SER A 502 12.25 -11.67 7.87
C SER A 502 11.92 -10.16 7.86
N GLY A 503 11.55 -9.62 6.70
CA GLY A 503 11.20 -8.21 6.49
C GLY A 503 12.35 -7.23 6.78
N SER A 504 13.56 -7.72 7.06
CA SER A 504 14.70 -6.91 7.48
C SER A 504 15.95 -7.24 6.70
N PHE A 505 16.35 -6.32 5.84
CA PHE A 505 17.56 -6.46 5.04
C PHE A 505 18.82 -6.59 5.91
N VAL A 506 18.90 -5.84 7.01
CA VAL A 506 20.01 -5.91 7.96
C VAL A 506 20.14 -7.31 8.58
N LYS A 507 19.02 -7.97 8.91
CA LYS A 507 19.05 -9.34 9.44
C LYS A 507 19.55 -10.34 8.38
N ILE A 508 19.13 -10.18 7.12
CA ILE A 508 19.60 -11.01 6.00
C ILE A 508 21.11 -10.93 5.87
N LEU A 509 21.65 -9.71 5.87
CA LEU A 509 23.10 -9.50 5.75
C LEU A 509 23.89 -10.11 6.92
N LYS A 510 23.46 -9.87 8.15
CA LYS A 510 24.11 -10.45 9.34
C LYS A 510 24.14 -11.97 9.28
N ASN A 511 23.04 -12.59 8.88
CA ASN A 511 22.96 -14.05 8.77
C ASN A 511 23.90 -14.60 7.69
N ARG A 512 24.02 -13.94 6.52
CA ARG A 512 24.92 -14.36 5.42
C ARG A 512 26.39 -14.09 5.71
N GLN A 513 26.72 -13.09 6.54
CA GLN A 513 28.10 -12.82 6.98
C GLN A 513 28.57 -13.75 8.07
N SER A 514 27.66 -14.46 8.74
CA SER A 514 27.94 -15.41 9.81
C SER A 514 28.14 -16.84 9.30
N LEU A 515 27.93 -17.05 8.00
CA LEU A 515 28.16 -18.29 7.23
C LEU A 515 29.48 -18.22 6.48
#